data_e5f1622a8f895028eaec7a031abd9e23
#
_entry.id   e5f1622a8f895028eaec7a031abd9e23
#
_cell.length_a   1.000
_cell.length_b   1.000
_cell.length_c   1.000
_cell.angle_alpha   90.00
_cell.angle_beta   90.00
_cell.angle_gamma   90.00
#
_symmetry.space_group_name_H-M   'P 1'
#
loop_
_entity.id
_entity.type
_entity.pdbx_description
1 polymer ?
#
loop_
_entity_poly.entity_id
_entity_poly.type
_entity_poly.pdbx_seq_one_letter_code
_entity_poly.pdbx_strand_id
1 'polypeptide(L)' 'MTNHFQLPIYWNDHEDIAMALYEKFGDEFGESQIYRIRFTELIEWVLELPNFKGKREECNEGHLEMIQSKWVYEWRDNQK' A
#
# COMPACT_ATOMS: atom_id res chain seq x y z
N MET A 1 1.29 21.99 4.16
CA MET A 1 1.51 20.66 3.64
C MET A 1 1.46 19.61 4.74
N THR A 2 0.63 18.67 4.55
CA THR A 2 0.50 17.60 5.50
C THR A 2 1.72 16.72 5.50
N ASN A 3 2.14 16.31 6.68
CA ASN A 3 3.30 15.47 6.82
C ASN A 3 2.95 14.12 7.40
N HIS A 4 1.77 13.60 7.04
CA HIS A 4 1.39 12.32 7.61
C HIS A 4 2.36 11.21 7.20
N PHE A 5 3.12 11.40 6.14
CA PHE A 5 4.15 10.44 5.78
C PHE A 5 5.32 10.43 6.75
N GLN A 6 5.41 11.41 7.64
CA GLN A 6 6.42 11.40 8.68
C GLN A 6 6.01 10.57 9.88
N LEU A 7 4.75 10.18 9.96
CA LEU A 7 4.28 9.32 11.02
C LEU A 7 4.61 7.87 10.68
N PRO A 8 4.97 7.07 11.67
CA PRO A 8 5.28 5.67 11.38
C PRO A 8 4.05 4.93 10.91
N ILE A 9 4.24 4.05 9.94
CA ILE A 9 3.19 3.25 9.34
C ILE A 9 3.47 1.79 9.65
N TYR A 10 2.43 1.07 10.06
CA TYR A 10 2.54 -0.35 10.40
C TYR A 10 1.58 -1.16 9.54
N TRP A 11 1.67 -2.49 9.63
CA TRP A 11 0.91 -3.36 8.74
C TRP A 11 -0.59 -3.14 8.80
N ASN A 12 -1.13 -2.75 9.94
CA ASN A 12 -2.58 -2.54 10.03
C ASN A 12 -3.03 -1.16 9.54
N ASP A 13 -2.10 -0.31 9.14
CA ASP A 13 -2.45 0.99 8.58
C ASP A 13 -2.68 0.87 7.08
N HIS A 14 -3.70 0.10 6.71
CA HIS A 14 -3.91 -0.29 5.30
C HIS A 14 -4.15 0.90 4.39
N GLU A 15 -4.90 1.89 4.87
CA GLU A 15 -5.17 3.07 4.04
C GLU A 15 -3.91 3.89 3.82
N ASP A 16 -3.13 4.09 4.87
CA ASP A 16 -1.89 4.86 4.72
C ASP A 16 -0.91 4.16 3.81
N ILE A 17 -0.83 2.83 3.92
CA ILE A 17 0.03 2.06 3.03
C ILE A 17 -0.44 2.21 1.59
N ALA A 18 -1.76 2.10 1.37
CA ALA A 18 -2.32 2.20 0.03
C ALA A 18 -2.06 3.58 -0.57
N MET A 19 -2.21 4.62 0.22
CA MET A 19 -1.93 5.98 -0.26
C MET A 19 -0.48 6.13 -0.65
N ALA A 20 0.42 5.59 0.16
CA ALA A 20 1.85 5.66 -0.14
C ALA A 20 2.19 4.89 -1.39
N LEU A 21 1.58 3.72 -1.58
CA LEU A 21 1.80 2.94 -2.79
C LEU A 21 1.26 3.66 -4.03
N TYR A 22 0.10 4.28 -3.90
CA TYR A 22 -0.43 5.05 -5.03
C TYR A 22 0.47 6.23 -5.34
N GLU A 23 1.01 6.89 -4.33
CA GLU A 23 1.96 7.98 -4.55
C GLU A 23 3.19 7.51 -5.31
N LYS A 24 3.66 6.31 -4.97
CA LYS A 24 4.87 5.78 -5.58
C LYS A 24 4.63 5.32 -7.02
N PHE A 25 3.52 4.66 -7.27
CA PHE A 25 3.28 4.03 -8.56
C PHE A 25 2.27 4.76 -9.44
N GLY A 26 1.47 5.65 -8.85
CA GLY A 26 0.51 6.43 -9.62
C GLY A 26 -0.44 5.55 -10.40
N ASP A 27 -0.57 5.84 -11.68
CA ASP A 27 -1.47 5.10 -12.57
C ASP A 27 -0.80 3.93 -13.27
N GLU A 28 0.38 3.55 -12.80
CA GLU A 28 1.09 2.40 -13.38
C GLU A 28 0.28 1.13 -13.31
N PHE A 29 -0.49 0.96 -12.24
CA PHE A 29 -1.31 -0.23 -12.02
C PHE A 29 -2.77 0.17 -11.93
N GLY A 30 -3.61 -0.44 -12.77
CA GLY A 30 -5.05 -0.32 -12.65
C GLY A 30 -5.61 -1.36 -11.70
N GLU A 31 -6.94 -1.40 -11.59
CA GLU A 31 -7.60 -2.25 -10.60
C GLU A 31 -7.21 -3.72 -10.74
N SER A 32 -7.34 -4.28 -11.94
CA SER A 32 -7.07 -5.71 -12.11
C SER A 32 -5.61 -6.01 -11.89
N GLN A 33 -4.74 -5.08 -12.25
CA GLN A 33 -3.30 -5.30 -12.07
C GLN A 33 -2.92 -5.27 -10.61
N ILE A 34 -3.54 -4.40 -9.83
CA ILE A 34 -3.27 -4.34 -8.39
C ILE A 34 -3.62 -5.67 -7.74
N TYR A 35 -4.76 -6.26 -8.12
CA TYR A 35 -5.17 -7.53 -7.54
C TYR A 35 -4.31 -8.71 -8.02
N ARG A 36 -3.53 -8.52 -9.07
CA ARG A 36 -2.63 -9.56 -9.58
C ARG A 36 -1.22 -9.48 -9.04
N ILE A 37 -0.92 -8.44 -8.29
CA ILE A 37 0.42 -8.30 -7.72
C ILE A 37 0.66 -9.46 -6.76
N ARG A 38 1.80 -10.10 -6.90
CA ARG A 38 2.16 -11.19 -6.01
C ARG A 38 2.43 -10.66 -4.62
N PHE A 39 2.00 -11.42 -3.61
CA PHE A 39 2.21 -10.99 -2.24
C PHE A 39 3.69 -10.81 -1.92
N THR A 40 4.56 -11.64 -2.50
CA THR A 40 6.00 -11.49 -2.27
C THR A 40 6.51 -10.13 -2.73
N GLU A 41 6.01 -9.67 -3.87
CA GLU A 41 6.38 -8.34 -4.37
C GLU A 41 5.76 -7.23 -3.53
N LEU A 42 4.49 -7.41 -3.17
CA LEU A 42 3.79 -6.41 -2.39
C LEU A 42 4.48 -6.19 -1.04
N ILE A 43 4.88 -7.27 -0.39
CA ILE A 43 5.59 -7.18 0.88
C ILE A 43 6.86 -6.33 0.72
N GLU A 44 7.64 -6.59 -0.33
CA GLU A 44 8.88 -5.84 -0.54
C GLU A 44 8.60 -4.36 -0.75
N TRP A 45 7.59 -4.05 -1.54
CA TRP A 45 7.27 -2.65 -1.80
C TRP A 45 6.84 -1.93 -0.54
N VAL A 46 6.04 -2.61 0.30
CA VAL A 46 5.60 -1.99 1.55
C VAL A 46 6.78 -1.78 2.49
N LEU A 47 7.67 -2.77 2.59
CA LEU A 47 8.84 -2.65 3.45
C LEU A 47 9.76 -1.51 3.01
N GLU A 48 9.73 -1.16 1.74
CA GLU A 48 10.57 -0.07 1.21
C GLU A 48 9.97 1.32 1.40
N LEU A 49 8.73 1.41 1.85
CA LEU A 49 8.13 2.71 2.07
C LEU A 49 8.89 3.46 3.15
N PRO A 50 9.13 4.77 2.95
CA PRO A 50 10.06 5.50 3.83
C PRO A 50 9.69 5.48 5.30
N ASN A 51 8.42 5.51 5.62
CA ASN A 51 7.97 5.60 7.02
C ASN A 51 7.44 4.29 7.55
N PHE A 52 7.61 3.21 6.82
CA PHE A 52 7.08 1.94 7.24
C PHE A 52 7.98 1.32 8.30
N LYS A 53 7.40 0.97 9.44
CA LYS A 53 8.15 0.44 10.58
C LYS A 53 7.77 -0.98 10.93
N GLY A 54 6.83 -1.59 10.21
CA GLY A 54 6.45 -2.96 10.48
C GLY A 54 7.55 -3.93 10.10
N LYS A 55 7.48 -5.12 10.67
CA LYS A 55 8.46 -6.17 10.37
C LYS A 55 7.85 -7.19 9.43
N ARG A 56 8.72 -7.81 8.61
CA ARG A 56 8.25 -8.80 7.64
C ARG A 56 7.46 -9.92 8.33
N GLU A 57 7.91 -10.37 9.49
CA GLU A 57 7.24 -11.47 10.17
C GLU A 57 5.86 -11.11 10.72
N GLU A 58 5.55 -9.83 10.79
CA GLU A 58 4.24 -9.38 11.26
C GLU A 58 3.20 -9.39 10.15
N CYS A 59 3.61 -9.59 8.92
CA CYS A 59 2.72 -9.58 7.77
C CYS A 59 1.91 -10.86 7.70
N ASN A 60 0.67 -10.76 7.22
CA ASN A 60 -0.13 -11.92 6.89
C ASN A 60 -0.98 -11.60 5.69
N GLU A 61 -1.65 -12.62 5.15
CA GLU A 61 -2.44 -12.45 3.94
C GLU A 61 -3.59 -11.47 4.14
N GLY A 62 -4.16 -11.45 5.33
CA GLY A 62 -5.24 -10.52 5.60
C GLY A 62 -4.81 -9.08 5.43
N HIS A 63 -3.64 -8.74 5.94
CA HIS A 63 -3.11 -7.39 5.75
C HIS A 63 -2.90 -7.09 4.27
N LEU A 64 -2.34 -8.04 3.53
CA LEU A 64 -2.03 -7.82 2.12
C LEU A 64 -3.30 -7.65 1.30
N GLU A 65 -4.32 -8.44 1.60
CA GLU A 65 -5.60 -8.33 0.90
C GLU A 65 -6.25 -6.97 1.16
N MET A 66 -6.19 -6.51 2.41
CA MET A 66 -6.74 -5.21 2.75
C MET A 66 -5.97 -4.09 2.06
N ILE A 67 -4.65 -4.21 2.01
CA ILE A 67 -3.82 -3.21 1.34
C ILE A 67 -4.20 -3.12 -0.14
N GLN A 68 -4.35 -4.27 -0.81
CA GLN A 68 -4.75 -4.26 -2.21
C GLN A 68 -6.10 -3.60 -2.40
N SER A 69 -7.04 -3.91 -1.55
CA SER A 69 -8.39 -3.35 -1.62
C SER A 69 -8.36 -1.84 -1.45
N LYS A 70 -7.64 -1.36 -0.46
CA LYS A 70 -7.54 0.07 -0.22
C LYS A 70 -6.78 0.79 -1.33
N TRP A 71 -5.77 0.13 -1.91
CA TRP A 71 -5.03 0.67 -3.04
C TRP A 71 -5.96 0.85 -4.24
N VAL A 72 -6.83 -0.12 -4.49
CA VAL A 72 -7.79 0.00 -5.58
C VAL A 72 -8.74 1.18 -5.34
N TYR A 73 -9.21 1.36 -4.11
CA TYR A 73 -10.06 2.51 -3.79
C TYR A 73 -9.31 3.81 -4.04
N GLU A 74 -8.06 3.87 -3.64
CA GLU A 74 -7.26 5.07 -3.84
C GLU A 74 -7.10 5.35 -5.33
N TRP A 75 -6.82 4.33 -6.11
CA TRP A 75 -6.69 4.47 -7.56
C TRP A 75 -7.99 4.97 -8.17
N ARG A 76 -9.12 4.39 -7.77
CA ARG A 76 -10.42 4.78 -8.31
C ARG A 76 -10.75 6.24 -7.98
N ASP A 77 -10.45 6.66 -6.77
CA ASP A 77 -10.73 8.02 -6.34
C ASP A 77 -9.98 9.03 -7.19
N ASN A 78 -8.85 8.63 -7.74
CA ASN A 78 -8.01 9.53 -8.52
C ASN A 78 -8.26 9.45 -10.02
N GLN A 79 -9.26 8.67 -10.45
CA GLN A 79 -9.60 8.53 -11.87
C GLN A 79 -10.73 9.47 -12.29
N LYS A 80 -11.23 10.29 -11.45
CA LYS A 80 -12.36 11.18 -11.75
C LYS A 80 -11.97 12.34 -12.62
#